data_d44fe725f6b2a79baa449d28b2f21c59
#
_entry.id   d44fe725f6b2a79baa449d28b2f21c59
#
_cell.length_a   1.000
_cell.length_b   1.000
_cell.length_c   1.000
_cell.angle_alpha   90.00
_cell.angle_beta   90.00
_cell.angle_gamma   90.00
#
_symmetry.space_group_name_H-M   'P 1'
#
loop_
_entity.id
_entity.type
_entity.pdbx_description
1 polymer ?
#
loop_
_entity_poly.entity_id
_entity_poly.type
_entity_poly.pdbx_seq_one_letter_code
_entity_poly.pdbx_strand_id
1 'polypeptide(L)'
;MKQSDKKFERRKARTRYALRQKAADKLRLSIYRSEKNISVQVIDDKAGKTLVSASSLDKEITEKGSTIAGAVAVGQLIAKRAQQAKVKEVVFDRGGYIYHGRIKALADAAREAGLKF
;
A
#
# COMPACT_ATOMS: atom_id res chain seq x y z
N MET A 1 -12.45 -9.54 -21.38
CA MET A 1 -11.87 -8.59 -20.39
C MET A 1 -12.20 -7.17 -20.78
N LYS A 2 -12.65 -6.37 -19.82
CA LYS A 2 -12.99 -4.96 -20.06
C LYS A 2 -11.72 -4.15 -20.35
N GLN A 3 -11.85 -3.10 -21.19
CA GLN A 3 -10.72 -2.24 -21.55
C GLN A 3 -10.05 -1.59 -20.35
N SER A 4 -10.82 -1.22 -19.32
CA SER A 4 -10.30 -0.65 -18.08
C SER A 4 -9.37 -1.62 -17.35
N ASP A 5 -9.65 -2.93 -17.40
CA ASP A 5 -8.81 -3.95 -16.77
C ASP A 5 -7.45 -4.08 -17.45
N LYS A 6 -7.43 -3.96 -18.79
CA LYS A 6 -6.18 -3.97 -19.55
C LYS A 6 -5.30 -2.78 -19.22
N LYS A 7 -5.89 -1.59 -19.09
CA LYS A 7 -5.16 -0.37 -18.70
C LYS A 7 -4.60 -0.50 -17.29
N PHE A 8 -5.36 -1.06 -16.36
CA PHE A 8 -4.92 -1.31 -15.00
C PHE A 8 -3.69 -2.23 -14.98
N GLU A 9 -3.75 -3.34 -15.69
CA GLU A 9 -2.64 -4.32 -15.74
C GLU A 9 -1.37 -3.71 -16.33
N ARG A 10 -1.49 -2.88 -17.37
CA ARG A 10 -0.34 -2.20 -17.97
C ARG A 10 0.32 -1.22 -17.00
N ARG A 11 -0.47 -0.43 -16.27
CA ARG A 11 0.05 0.50 -15.25
C ARG A 11 0.74 -0.26 -14.13
N LYS A 12 0.14 -1.35 -13.67
CA LYS A 12 0.69 -2.22 -12.64
C LYS A 12 2.05 -2.75 -13.04
N ALA A 13 2.18 -3.28 -14.27
CA ALA A 13 3.43 -3.82 -14.77
C ALA A 13 4.51 -2.75 -14.87
N ARG A 14 4.19 -1.56 -15.39
CA ARG A 14 5.15 -0.45 -15.51
C ARG A 14 5.64 0.04 -14.14
N THR A 15 4.73 0.17 -13.19
CA THR A 15 5.07 0.60 -11.83
C THR A 15 6.02 -0.40 -11.17
N ARG A 16 5.72 -1.69 -11.25
CA ARG A 16 6.56 -2.74 -10.67
C ARG A 16 7.93 -2.82 -11.32
N TYR A 17 8.00 -2.68 -12.64
CA TYR A 17 9.26 -2.67 -13.36
C TYR A 17 10.16 -1.52 -12.88
N ALA A 18 9.61 -0.30 -12.80
CA ALA A 18 10.36 0.86 -12.35
C ALA A 18 10.86 0.69 -10.92
N LEU A 19 10.03 0.13 -10.03
CA LEU A 19 10.41 -0.11 -8.63
C LEU A 19 11.54 -1.13 -8.51
N ARG A 20 11.51 -2.19 -9.29
CA ARG A 20 12.57 -3.20 -9.29
C ARG A 20 13.92 -2.63 -9.65
N GLN A 21 13.95 -1.68 -10.59
CA GLN A 21 15.19 -1.05 -11.03
C GLN A 21 15.76 -0.11 -9.98
N LYS A 22 14.89 0.58 -9.22
CA LYS A 22 15.32 1.57 -8.24
C LYS A 22 15.67 0.98 -6.88
N ALA A 23 15.13 -0.18 -6.53
CA ALA A 23 15.11 -0.61 -5.14
C ALA A 23 15.11 -2.13 -4.98
N ALA A 24 16.05 -2.81 -5.65
CA ALA A 24 16.15 -4.28 -5.59
C ALA A 24 16.26 -4.83 -4.16
N ASP A 25 16.81 -4.04 -3.22
CA ASP A 25 17.04 -4.47 -1.84
C ASP A 25 16.03 -3.90 -0.84
N LYS A 26 15.07 -3.10 -1.30
CA LYS A 26 14.09 -2.46 -0.41
C LYS A 26 12.79 -3.24 -0.32
N LEU A 27 12.14 -3.11 0.84
CA LEU A 27 10.81 -3.67 1.05
C LEU A 27 9.77 -2.88 0.26
N ARG A 28 8.74 -3.56 -0.19
CA ARG A 28 7.70 -2.98 -1.03
C ARG A 28 6.41 -2.78 -0.25
N LEU A 29 5.86 -1.57 -0.28
CA LEU A 29 4.56 -1.25 0.29
C LEU A 29 3.53 -1.37 -0.83
N SER A 30 2.74 -2.44 -0.80
CA SER A 30 1.77 -2.76 -1.84
C SER A 30 0.36 -2.52 -1.35
N ILE A 31 -0.44 -1.79 -2.14
CA ILE A 31 -1.82 -1.45 -1.80
C ILE A 31 -2.78 -2.25 -2.68
N TYR A 32 -3.84 -2.73 -2.08
CA TYR A 32 -4.99 -3.32 -2.76
C TYR A 32 -6.26 -2.58 -2.35
N ARG A 33 -7.05 -2.20 -3.34
CA ARG A 33 -8.29 -1.46 -3.13
C ARG A 33 -9.46 -2.16 -3.81
N SER A 34 -10.55 -2.34 -3.09
CA SER A 34 -11.85 -2.68 -3.66
C SER A 34 -12.82 -1.52 -3.43
N GLU A 35 -14.04 -1.64 -3.94
CA GLU A 35 -15.06 -0.62 -3.73
C GLU A 35 -15.33 -0.36 -2.24
N LYS A 36 -15.41 -1.41 -1.44
CA LYS A 36 -15.79 -1.33 -0.03
C LYS A 36 -14.61 -1.29 0.93
N ASN A 37 -13.44 -1.78 0.53
CA ASN A 37 -12.32 -1.97 1.44
C ASN A 37 -11.00 -1.54 0.82
N ILE A 38 -10.01 -1.32 1.69
CA ILE A 38 -8.65 -1.02 1.28
C ILE A 38 -7.69 -1.77 2.21
N SER A 39 -6.62 -2.31 1.66
CA SER A 39 -5.60 -3.02 2.43
C SER A 39 -4.21 -2.69 1.91
N VAL A 40 -3.21 -2.95 2.75
CA VAL A 40 -1.82 -2.66 2.43
C VAL A 40 -0.92 -3.70 3.07
N GLN A 41 0.18 -4.04 2.38
CA GLN A 41 1.15 -5.02 2.85
C GLN A 41 2.56 -4.47 2.66
N VAL A 42 3.45 -4.79 3.60
CA VAL A 42 4.89 -4.59 3.41
C VAL A 42 5.47 -5.96 3.05
N ILE A 43 5.99 -6.06 1.85
CA ILE A 43 6.44 -7.32 1.25
C ILE A 43 7.95 -7.32 1.08
N ASP A 44 8.58 -8.41 1.52
CA ASP A 44 9.99 -8.69 1.22
C ASP A 44 10.03 -9.61 -0.01
N ASP A 45 10.32 -9.03 -1.17
CA ASP A 45 10.34 -9.79 -2.43
C ASP A 45 11.48 -10.81 -2.47
N LYS A 46 12.60 -10.56 -1.79
CA LYS A 46 13.71 -11.50 -1.72
C LYS A 46 13.36 -12.76 -0.94
N ALA A 47 12.70 -12.58 0.21
CA ALA A 47 12.26 -13.69 1.04
C ALA A 47 10.93 -14.28 0.57
N GLY A 48 10.20 -13.57 -0.30
CA GLY A 48 8.91 -14.00 -0.80
C GLY A 48 7.84 -14.03 0.27
N LYS A 49 7.87 -13.10 1.24
CA LYS A 49 6.88 -13.08 2.33
C LYS A 49 6.40 -11.67 2.66
N THR A 50 5.20 -11.60 3.25
CA THR A 50 4.63 -10.37 3.80
C THR A 50 5.08 -10.21 5.24
N LEU A 51 5.73 -9.09 5.54
CA LEU A 51 6.23 -8.81 6.89
C LEU A 51 5.15 -8.27 7.81
N VAL A 52 4.39 -7.28 7.33
CA VAL A 52 3.27 -6.69 8.06
C VAL A 52 2.16 -6.35 7.07
N SER A 53 0.94 -6.28 7.58
CA SER A 53 -0.22 -5.91 6.78
C SER A 53 -1.21 -5.11 7.62
N ALA A 54 -2.09 -4.37 6.96
CA ALA A 54 -3.19 -3.66 7.58
C ALA A 54 -4.36 -3.59 6.60
N SER A 55 -5.57 -3.59 7.12
CA SER A 55 -6.78 -3.58 6.30
C SER A 55 -7.88 -2.81 7.01
N SER A 56 -8.78 -2.22 6.22
CA SER A 56 -10.01 -1.62 6.74
C SER A 56 -10.91 -2.65 7.45
N LEU A 57 -10.65 -3.95 7.26
CA LEU A 57 -11.36 -5.04 7.95
C LEU A 57 -10.78 -5.35 9.33
N ASP A 58 -9.64 -4.78 9.69
CA ASP A 58 -9.02 -5.03 10.99
C ASP A 58 -9.85 -4.42 12.11
N LYS A 59 -9.81 -5.06 13.28
CA LYS A 59 -10.61 -4.64 14.45
C LYS A 59 -10.28 -3.22 14.94
N GLU A 60 -9.03 -2.78 14.76
CA GLU A 60 -8.61 -1.44 15.16
C GLU A 60 -9.18 -0.34 14.26
N ILE A 61 -9.73 -0.70 13.08
CA ILE A 61 -10.27 0.26 12.13
C ILE A 61 -11.78 0.35 12.32
N THR A 62 -12.25 1.53 12.70
CA THR A 62 -13.68 1.80 12.89
C THR A 62 -14.30 2.53 11.70
N GLU A 63 -13.49 3.18 10.88
CA GLU A 63 -13.91 3.90 9.69
C GLU A 63 -14.20 2.93 8.54
N LYS A 64 -15.12 3.34 7.65
CA LYS A 64 -15.47 2.52 6.48
C LYS A 64 -14.31 2.52 5.47
N GLY A 65 -13.99 1.35 4.93
CA GLY A 65 -12.92 1.17 3.95
C GLY A 65 -13.18 1.85 2.61
N SER A 66 -14.43 2.25 2.34
CA SER A 66 -14.80 3.00 1.13
C SER A 66 -14.50 4.50 1.23
N THR A 67 -14.07 5.00 2.39
CA THR A 67 -13.89 6.43 2.65
C THR A 67 -12.42 6.83 2.72
N ILE A 68 -12.15 8.12 2.56
CA ILE A 68 -10.82 8.71 2.76
C ILE A 68 -10.38 8.51 4.22
N ALA A 69 -11.29 8.72 5.18
CA ALA A 69 -10.98 8.51 6.60
C ALA A 69 -10.54 7.08 6.89
N GLY A 70 -11.17 6.09 6.24
CA GLY A 70 -10.76 4.69 6.36
C GLY A 70 -9.36 4.44 5.81
N ALA A 71 -9.03 5.04 4.67
CA ALA A 71 -7.70 4.95 4.09
C ALA A 71 -6.63 5.58 4.99
N VAL A 72 -6.91 6.74 5.58
CA VAL A 72 -6.03 7.41 6.55
C VAL A 72 -5.77 6.48 7.74
N ALA A 73 -6.82 5.88 8.30
CA ALA A 73 -6.69 4.98 9.44
C ALA A 73 -5.83 3.76 9.11
N VAL A 74 -6.01 3.18 7.93
CA VAL A 74 -5.20 2.03 7.47
C VAL A 74 -3.74 2.45 7.28
N GLY A 75 -3.49 3.64 6.72
CA GLY A 75 -2.13 4.17 6.56
C GLY A 75 -1.41 4.34 7.90
N GLN A 76 -2.11 4.89 8.90
CA GLN A 76 -1.57 5.03 10.25
C GLN A 76 -1.27 3.67 10.88
N LEU A 77 -2.17 2.70 10.69
CA LEU A 77 -2.02 1.37 11.24
C LEU A 77 -0.81 0.62 10.64
N ILE A 78 -0.64 0.70 9.31
CA ILE A 78 0.50 0.03 8.67
C ILE A 78 1.82 0.64 9.12
N ALA A 79 1.89 1.96 9.27
CA ALA A 79 3.09 2.63 9.77
C ALA A 79 3.42 2.19 11.19
N LYS A 80 2.43 2.08 12.06
CA LYS A 80 2.60 1.59 13.43
C LYS A 80 3.13 0.16 13.44
N ARG A 81 2.53 -0.72 12.66
CA ARG A 81 2.94 -2.13 12.57
C ARG A 81 4.33 -2.28 11.96
N ALA A 82 4.66 -1.44 10.97
CA ALA A 82 6.00 -1.43 10.37
C ALA A 82 7.05 -1.01 11.40
N GLN A 83 6.78 0.00 12.23
CA GLN A 83 7.69 0.41 13.29
C GLN A 83 7.92 -0.72 14.31
N GLN A 84 6.86 -1.43 14.68
CA GLN A 84 6.97 -2.57 15.59
C GLN A 84 7.82 -3.70 15.00
N ALA A 85 7.78 -3.86 13.68
CA ALA A 85 8.59 -4.84 12.96
C ALA A 85 9.97 -4.30 12.57
N LYS A 86 10.32 -3.08 13.01
CA LYS A 86 11.59 -2.39 12.71
C LYS A 86 11.79 -2.10 11.22
N VAL A 87 10.71 -1.95 10.49
CA VAL A 87 10.72 -1.52 9.09
C VAL A 87 10.68 0.01 9.08
N LYS A 88 11.72 0.65 8.54
CA LYS A 88 11.82 2.12 8.50
C LYS A 88 11.57 2.69 7.13
N GLU A 89 11.97 1.98 6.08
CA GLU A 89 11.95 2.46 4.71
C GLU A 89 11.37 1.42 3.78
N VAL A 90 10.50 1.87 2.87
CA VAL A 90 9.86 1.01 1.87
C VAL A 90 9.82 1.73 0.53
N VAL A 91 9.53 0.98 -0.53
CA VAL A 91 9.24 1.51 -1.85
C VAL A 91 7.73 1.40 -2.06
N PHE A 92 7.10 2.50 -2.45
CA PHE A 92 5.65 2.54 -2.63
C PHE A 92 5.25 1.92 -3.97
N ASP A 93 4.47 0.84 -3.92
CA ASP A 93 3.89 0.20 -5.09
C ASP A 93 2.38 0.37 -5.07
N ARG A 94 1.90 1.34 -5.83
CA ARG A 94 0.46 1.57 -5.99
C ARG A 94 -0.22 0.57 -6.92
N GLY A 95 0.54 -0.35 -7.53
CA GLY A 95 0.02 -1.28 -8.53
C GLY A 95 -0.46 -0.53 -9.76
N GLY A 96 -1.67 -0.85 -10.23
CA GLY A 96 -2.30 -0.15 -11.35
C GLY A 96 -3.16 1.04 -10.94
N TYR A 97 -3.26 1.35 -9.65
CA TYR A 97 -4.12 2.43 -9.16
C TYR A 97 -3.51 3.80 -9.46
N ILE A 98 -4.37 4.77 -9.75
CA ILE A 98 -3.97 6.16 -9.90
C ILE A 98 -3.70 6.74 -8.50
N TYR A 99 -2.64 7.54 -8.36
CA TYR A 99 -2.27 8.16 -7.08
C TYR A 99 -3.24 9.30 -6.76
N HIS A 100 -4.41 8.93 -6.27
CA HIS A 100 -5.51 9.85 -5.99
C HIS A 100 -6.47 9.23 -4.96
N GLY A 101 -7.27 10.07 -4.32
CA GLY A 101 -8.31 9.63 -3.39
C GLY A 101 -7.77 8.79 -2.24
N ARG A 102 -8.35 7.60 -2.05
CA ARG A 102 -7.97 6.70 -0.96
C ARG A 102 -6.51 6.25 -1.01
N ILE A 103 -5.97 6.03 -2.20
CA ILE A 103 -4.57 5.61 -2.37
C ILE A 103 -3.63 6.70 -1.85
N LYS A 104 -3.86 7.95 -2.28
CA LYS A 104 -3.07 9.10 -1.81
C LYS A 104 -3.21 9.31 -0.31
N ALA A 105 -4.45 9.23 0.20
CA ALA A 105 -4.73 9.43 1.62
C ALA A 105 -3.99 8.41 2.50
N LEU A 106 -3.98 7.15 2.10
CA LEU A 106 -3.26 6.09 2.80
C LEU A 106 -1.75 6.35 2.79
N ALA A 107 -1.19 6.67 1.63
CA ALA A 107 0.24 6.93 1.50
C ALA A 107 0.68 8.13 2.33
N ASP A 108 -0.05 9.24 2.26
CA ASP A 108 0.26 10.44 3.04
C ASP A 108 0.18 10.16 4.54
N ALA A 109 -0.83 9.43 4.98
CA ALA A 109 -0.98 9.07 6.40
C ALA A 109 0.17 8.19 6.89
N ALA A 110 0.61 7.23 6.09
CA ALA A 110 1.73 6.38 6.44
C ALA A 110 3.04 7.17 6.55
N ARG A 111 3.26 8.12 5.64
CA ARG A 111 4.43 9.02 5.69
C ARG A 111 4.41 9.90 6.94
N GLU A 112 3.27 10.49 7.25
CA GLU A 112 3.11 11.34 8.45
C GLU A 112 3.35 10.56 9.73
N ALA A 113 3.02 9.27 9.74
CA ALA A 113 3.24 8.40 10.89
C ALA A 113 4.66 7.86 10.99
N GLY A 114 5.56 8.24 10.08
CA GLY A 114 7.00 7.97 10.17
C GLY A 114 7.58 6.97 9.20
N LEU A 115 6.77 6.40 8.31
CA LEU A 115 7.26 5.47 7.30
C LEU A 115 7.88 6.25 6.14
N LYS A 116 9.09 5.88 5.73
CA LYS A 116 9.81 6.57 4.65
C LYS A 116 9.62 5.91 3.30
N PHE A 117 9.18 6.68 2.35
CA PHE A 117 9.13 6.27 0.95
C PHE A 117 8.87 7.44 0.00
#